data_4300904144aeadd52652a283a59aa1f6
#
_entry.id   4300904144aeadd52652a283a59aa1f6
#
_cell.length_a   1.000
_cell.length_b   1.000
_cell.length_c   1.000
_cell.angle_alpha   90.00
_cell.angle_beta   90.00
_cell.angle_gamma   90.00
#
_symmetry.space_group_name_H-M   'P 1'
#
loop_
_entity.id
_entity.type
_entity.pdbx_description
1 polymer ?
#
loop_
_entity_poly.entity_id
_entity_poly.type
_entity_poly.pdbx_seq_one_letter_code
_entity_poly.pdbx_strand_id
1 'polypeptide(L)'
;FFISSIWACFFWYKRRKERQMTESQKLFEIQKEKELYESKVEFFTEIAHEIRTPLTLINGPLEVIREMHFEDVKLNKNLNVIAQNTKRLLDLVAQLLDFQKIGANKLKLKFETVDVTSLLKEICERFEPTIQYEKKELSLQTPEEVMTAVVDKESVTKIVSNLLNNALKYAKKEIQVKLEKKDDSLTIRVVSDGEKIPEDMREQIFAPFYRMESNMQKAKGIGIGLSLAKSLAALNKGKLYLEMADEVYNTFVLELPLSPTGQVEQQQQAVDTVPGILPDDGLVENEEIDKYTILLVEDNDDMLNF
;
A
#
# COMPACT_ATOMS: atom_id res chain seq x y z
N PHE A 1 33.39 41.27 42.00
CA PHE A 1 32.28 40.30 42.03
C PHE A 1 31.08 40.77 41.20
N PHE A 2 30.64 42.01 41.26
CA PHE A 2 29.45 42.51 40.53
C PHE A 2 29.64 42.52 39.00
N ILE A 3 30.82 42.87 38.51
CA ILE A 3 31.13 42.95 37.05
C ILE A 3 31.16 41.55 36.42
N SER A 4 31.68 40.55 37.14
CA SER A 4 31.72 39.16 36.65
C SER A 4 30.32 38.52 36.54
N SER A 5 29.40 38.87 37.43
CA SER A 5 28.00 38.41 37.40
C SER A 5 27.22 39.03 36.22
N ILE A 6 27.47 40.29 35.88
CA ILE A 6 26.85 40.94 34.72
C ILE A 6 27.34 40.31 33.41
N TRP A 7 28.64 40.02 33.29
CA TRP A 7 29.21 39.33 32.13
C TRP A 7 28.69 37.90 31.96
N ALA A 8 28.56 37.16 33.05
CA ALA A 8 27.99 35.83 33.03
C ALA A 8 26.52 35.83 32.58
N CYS A 9 25.74 36.80 33.09
CA CYS A 9 24.32 36.95 32.70
C CYS A 9 24.18 37.34 31.22
N PHE A 10 25.02 38.28 30.74
CA PHE A 10 25.05 38.67 29.33
C PHE A 10 25.45 37.51 28.40
N PHE A 11 26.46 36.72 28.78
CA PHE A 11 26.90 35.56 27.99
C PHE A 11 25.83 34.45 27.98
N TRP A 12 25.17 34.22 29.11
CA TRP A 12 24.07 33.29 29.23
C TRP A 12 22.86 33.72 28.38
N TYR A 13 22.49 35.02 28.42
CA TYR A 13 21.42 35.59 27.61
C TYR A 13 21.73 35.50 26.11
N LYS A 14 22.96 35.84 25.69
CA LYS A 14 23.40 35.73 24.29
C LYS A 14 23.33 34.28 23.79
N ARG A 15 23.84 33.34 24.59
CA ARG A 15 23.83 31.92 24.25
C ARG A 15 22.40 31.33 24.18
N ARG A 16 21.52 31.79 25.05
CA ARG A 16 20.09 31.43 25.04
C ARG A 16 19.40 31.96 23.79
N LYS A 17 19.67 33.19 23.40
CA LYS A 17 19.10 33.79 22.17
C LYS A 17 19.61 33.12 20.91
N GLU A 18 20.89 32.75 20.84
CA GLU A 18 21.47 31.99 19.72
C GLU A 18 20.83 30.60 19.60
N ARG A 19 20.62 29.89 20.70
CA ARG A 19 19.92 28.58 20.68
C ARG A 19 18.48 28.71 20.18
N GLN A 20 17.73 29.71 20.69
CA GLN A 20 16.35 29.93 20.24
C GLN A 20 16.28 30.29 18.74
N MET A 21 17.23 31.08 18.22
CA MET A 21 17.30 31.39 16.80
C MET A 21 17.60 30.11 15.94
N THR A 22 18.53 29.28 16.44
CA THR A 22 18.88 28.03 15.75
C THR A 22 17.69 27.03 15.75
N GLU A 23 16.96 26.92 16.86
CA GLU A 23 15.75 26.09 16.97
C GLU A 23 14.63 26.62 16.07
N SER A 24 14.42 27.93 16.05
CA SER A 24 13.43 28.57 15.17
C SER A 24 13.76 28.39 13.69
N GLN A 25 15.03 28.48 13.30
CA GLN A 25 15.46 28.21 11.93
C GLN A 25 15.24 26.75 11.53
N LYS A 26 15.59 25.80 12.41
CA LYS A 26 15.33 24.38 12.16
C LYS A 26 13.84 24.07 12.01
N LEU A 27 13.01 24.65 12.88
CA LEU A 27 11.55 24.49 12.79
C LEU A 27 11.02 25.07 11.46
N PHE A 28 11.53 26.22 11.05
CA PHE A 28 11.14 26.84 9.78
C PHE A 28 11.56 25.99 8.57
N GLU A 29 12.78 25.42 8.58
CA GLU A 29 13.25 24.51 7.54
C GLU A 29 12.38 23.25 7.46
N ILE A 30 12.08 22.63 8.60
CA ILE A 30 11.20 21.45 8.69
C ILE A 30 9.79 21.79 8.17
N GLN A 31 9.25 22.95 8.56
CA GLN A 31 7.93 23.40 8.10
C GLN A 31 7.92 23.60 6.58
N LYS A 32 8.94 24.25 6.02
CA LYS A 32 9.07 24.48 4.59
C LYS A 32 9.23 23.17 3.80
N GLU A 33 10.01 22.22 4.34
CA GLU A 33 10.16 20.90 3.75
C GLU A 33 8.83 20.13 3.76
N LYS A 34 8.07 20.22 4.85
CA LYS A 34 6.73 19.65 4.97
C LYS A 34 5.75 20.25 3.95
N GLU A 35 5.70 21.58 3.84
CA GLU A 35 4.83 22.26 2.86
C GLU A 35 5.19 21.90 1.41
N LEU A 36 6.48 21.79 1.09
CA LEU A 36 6.95 21.32 -0.21
C LEU A 36 6.54 19.86 -0.47
N TYR A 37 6.61 19.02 0.56
CA TYR A 37 6.19 17.63 0.46
C TYR A 37 4.67 17.52 0.25
N GLU A 38 3.87 18.27 1.02
CA GLU A 38 2.41 18.31 0.90
C GLU A 38 1.97 18.80 -0.49
N SER A 39 2.61 19.85 -1.02
CA SER A 39 2.37 20.34 -2.39
C SER A 39 2.71 19.29 -3.46
N LYS A 40 3.83 18.56 -3.29
CA LYS A 40 4.16 17.44 -4.19
C LYS A 40 3.12 16.32 -4.14
N VAL A 41 2.64 16.00 -2.94
CA VAL A 41 1.60 14.99 -2.73
C VAL A 41 0.31 15.38 -3.46
N GLU A 42 -0.15 16.61 -3.30
CA GLU A 42 -1.34 17.14 -3.95
C GLU A 42 -1.21 17.09 -5.48
N PHE A 43 -0.11 17.60 -6.02
CA PHE A 43 0.19 17.57 -7.46
C PHE A 43 0.18 16.14 -8.05
N PHE A 44 0.82 15.18 -7.37
CA PHE A 44 0.80 13.80 -7.84
C PHE A 44 -0.59 13.15 -7.74
N THR A 45 -1.38 13.54 -6.74
CA THR A 45 -2.76 13.05 -6.59
C THR A 45 -3.63 13.54 -7.75
N GLU A 46 -3.52 14.81 -8.10
CA GLU A 46 -4.23 15.43 -9.22
C GLU A 46 -3.84 14.77 -10.56
N ILE A 47 -2.53 14.67 -10.86
CA ILE A 47 -2.05 13.99 -12.08
C ILE A 47 -2.52 12.53 -12.14
N ALA A 48 -2.51 11.82 -11.01
CA ALA A 48 -2.93 10.42 -10.98
C ALA A 48 -4.44 10.29 -11.31
N HIS A 49 -5.28 11.23 -10.85
CA HIS A 49 -6.69 11.29 -11.23
C HIS A 49 -6.87 11.61 -12.72
N GLU A 50 -6.14 12.61 -13.23
CA GLU A 50 -6.18 12.99 -14.66
C GLU A 50 -5.68 11.88 -15.60
N ILE A 51 -4.76 11.03 -15.16
CA ILE A 51 -4.29 9.89 -15.94
C ILE A 51 -5.26 8.70 -15.83
N ARG A 52 -5.90 8.49 -14.68
CA ARG A 52 -6.86 7.37 -14.50
C ARG A 52 -8.03 7.46 -15.46
N THR A 53 -8.61 8.62 -15.60
CA THR A 53 -9.80 8.87 -16.46
C THR A 53 -9.58 8.41 -17.90
N PRO A 54 -8.58 8.91 -18.68
CA PRO A 54 -8.37 8.45 -20.04
C PRO A 54 -7.97 6.96 -20.12
N LEU A 55 -7.28 6.42 -19.15
CA LEU A 55 -6.95 5.00 -19.13
C LEU A 55 -8.19 4.13 -18.92
N THR A 56 -9.13 4.55 -18.09
CA THR A 56 -10.41 3.85 -17.90
C THR A 56 -11.24 3.89 -19.18
N LEU A 57 -11.29 5.06 -19.87
CA LEU A 57 -11.97 5.22 -21.16
C LEU A 57 -11.33 4.39 -22.29
N ILE A 58 -10.04 4.07 -22.20
CA ILE A 58 -9.37 3.14 -23.13
C ILE A 58 -9.67 1.69 -22.75
N ASN A 59 -9.67 1.36 -21.47
CA ASN A 59 -9.81 -0.02 -21.01
C ASN A 59 -11.22 -0.59 -21.29
N GLY A 60 -12.27 0.21 -21.08
CA GLY A 60 -13.66 -0.22 -21.29
C GLY A 60 -13.91 -0.71 -22.71
N PRO A 61 -13.75 0.13 -23.77
CA PRO A 61 -13.90 -0.30 -25.16
C PRO A 61 -12.98 -1.46 -25.55
N LEU A 62 -11.79 -1.50 -24.97
CA LEU A 62 -10.82 -2.56 -25.26
C LEU A 62 -11.27 -3.93 -24.74
N GLU A 63 -11.90 -3.99 -23.57
CA GLU A 63 -12.50 -5.21 -23.05
C GLU A 63 -13.64 -5.70 -23.93
N VAL A 64 -14.54 -4.82 -24.36
CA VAL A 64 -15.63 -5.13 -25.28
C VAL A 64 -15.09 -5.68 -26.61
N ILE A 65 -14.07 -5.04 -27.19
CA ILE A 65 -13.45 -5.49 -28.44
C ILE A 65 -12.79 -6.87 -28.26
N ARG A 66 -12.19 -7.15 -27.12
CA ARG A 66 -11.59 -8.47 -26.83
C ARG A 66 -12.62 -9.58 -26.75
N GLU A 67 -13.82 -9.30 -26.24
CA GLU A 67 -14.92 -10.27 -26.17
C GLU A 67 -15.49 -10.63 -27.55
N MET A 68 -15.31 -9.78 -28.54
CA MET A 68 -15.82 -9.99 -29.92
C MET A 68 -15.13 -11.13 -30.69
N HIS A 69 -14.06 -11.76 -30.15
CA HIS A 69 -13.33 -12.87 -30.74
C HIS A 69 -13.09 -12.73 -32.25
N PHE A 70 -12.03 -12.03 -32.63
CA PHE A 70 -11.64 -11.92 -34.04
C PHE A 70 -10.90 -13.17 -34.55
N GLU A 71 -11.13 -13.54 -35.79
CA GLU A 71 -10.37 -14.64 -36.43
C GLU A 71 -8.89 -14.29 -36.68
N ASP A 72 -8.56 -13.01 -36.75
CA ASP A 72 -7.18 -12.53 -36.93
C ASP A 72 -6.37 -12.68 -35.64
N VAL A 73 -5.49 -13.67 -35.62
CA VAL A 73 -4.56 -13.97 -34.51
C VAL A 73 -3.65 -12.79 -34.20
N LYS A 74 -3.23 -12.02 -35.22
CA LYS A 74 -2.35 -10.85 -35.03
C LYS A 74 -3.08 -9.71 -34.36
N LEU A 75 -4.35 -9.48 -34.76
CA LEU A 75 -5.21 -8.49 -34.11
C LEU A 75 -5.45 -8.80 -32.66
N ASN A 76 -5.85 -10.05 -32.34
CA ASN A 76 -6.07 -10.50 -30.96
C ASN A 76 -4.81 -10.36 -30.10
N LYS A 77 -3.62 -10.67 -30.64
CA LYS A 77 -2.35 -10.46 -29.96
C LYS A 77 -2.10 -8.99 -29.63
N ASN A 78 -2.34 -8.09 -30.60
CA ASN A 78 -2.14 -6.65 -30.38
C ASN A 78 -3.13 -6.09 -29.37
N LEU A 79 -4.42 -6.48 -29.42
CA LEU A 79 -5.43 -6.08 -28.45
C LEU A 79 -5.05 -6.53 -27.03
N ASN A 80 -4.57 -7.76 -26.87
CA ASN A 80 -4.09 -8.26 -25.59
C ASN A 80 -2.88 -7.46 -25.06
N VAL A 81 -1.96 -7.07 -25.93
CA VAL A 81 -0.82 -6.22 -25.54
C VAL A 81 -1.28 -4.85 -25.05
N ILE A 82 -2.23 -4.23 -25.75
CA ILE A 82 -2.79 -2.93 -25.35
C ILE A 82 -3.51 -3.07 -24.00
N ALA A 83 -4.41 -4.04 -23.83
CA ALA A 83 -5.13 -4.30 -22.59
C ALA A 83 -4.20 -4.51 -21.39
N GLN A 84 -3.16 -5.31 -21.55
CA GLN A 84 -2.17 -5.56 -20.51
C GLN A 84 -1.41 -4.29 -20.10
N ASN A 85 -1.04 -3.44 -21.09
CA ASN A 85 -0.35 -2.19 -20.79
C ASN A 85 -1.27 -1.15 -20.14
N THR A 86 -2.53 -1.04 -20.58
CA THR A 86 -3.53 -0.15 -19.98
C THR A 86 -3.78 -0.55 -18.52
N LYS A 87 -4.05 -1.84 -18.26
CA LYS A 87 -4.22 -2.36 -16.90
C LYS A 87 -3.00 -2.08 -16.03
N ARG A 88 -1.81 -2.29 -16.58
CA ARG A 88 -0.56 -2.00 -15.86
C ARG A 88 -0.44 -0.52 -15.50
N LEU A 89 -0.81 0.41 -16.39
CA LEU A 89 -0.80 1.85 -16.11
C LEU A 89 -1.80 2.20 -15.01
N LEU A 90 -3.02 1.64 -15.04
CA LEU A 90 -4.01 1.80 -13.97
C LEU A 90 -3.48 1.32 -12.62
N ASP A 91 -2.82 0.15 -12.58
CA ASP A 91 -2.22 -0.39 -11.35
C ASP A 91 -1.10 0.53 -10.82
N LEU A 92 -0.27 1.11 -11.69
CA LEU A 92 0.78 2.05 -11.30
C LEU A 92 0.22 3.35 -10.73
N VAL A 93 -0.83 3.88 -11.35
CA VAL A 93 -1.55 5.07 -10.86
C VAL A 93 -2.19 4.79 -9.50
N ALA A 94 -2.83 3.63 -9.32
CA ALA A 94 -3.41 3.22 -8.04
C ALA A 94 -2.35 3.12 -6.95
N GLN A 95 -1.19 2.49 -7.23
CA GLN A 95 -0.07 2.41 -6.28
C GLN A 95 0.46 3.79 -5.88
N LEU A 96 0.55 4.72 -6.85
CA LEU A 96 0.98 6.09 -6.58
C LEU A 96 -0.01 6.82 -5.67
N LEU A 97 -1.31 6.69 -5.92
CA LEU A 97 -2.36 7.27 -5.06
C LEU A 97 -2.37 6.68 -3.65
N ASP A 98 -2.23 5.36 -3.52
CA ASP A 98 -2.14 4.73 -2.20
C ASP A 98 -0.92 5.23 -1.43
N PHE A 99 0.23 5.32 -2.10
CA PHE A 99 1.44 5.88 -1.50
C PHE A 99 1.23 7.31 -1.00
N GLN A 100 0.55 8.15 -1.81
CA GLN A 100 0.24 9.53 -1.45
C GLN A 100 -0.73 9.62 -0.26
N LYS A 101 -1.80 8.81 -0.24
CA LYS A 101 -2.76 8.75 0.87
C LYS A 101 -2.09 8.38 2.19
N ILE A 102 -1.12 7.47 2.16
CA ILE A 102 -0.33 7.08 3.34
C ILE A 102 0.54 8.26 3.81
N GLY A 103 1.29 8.89 2.91
CA GLY A 103 2.15 10.03 3.24
C GLY A 103 1.39 11.21 3.84
N ALA A 104 0.13 11.41 3.42
CA ALA A 104 -0.77 12.45 3.96
C ALA A 104 -1.56 12.01 5.20
N ASN A 105 -1.32 10.83 5.78
CA ASN A 105 -2.10 10.23 6.89
C ASN A 105 -3.61 10.15 6.60
N LYS A 106 -4.00 10.05 5.33
CA LYS A 106 -5.41 10.00 4.89
C LYS A 106 -5.92 8.57 4.69
N LEU A 107 -5.04 7.56 4.71
CA LEU A 107 -5.45 6.17 4.56
C LEU A 107 -6.06 5.65 5.87
N LYS A 108 -7.34 5.29 5.83
CA LYS A 108 -8.05 4.65 6.95
C LYS A 108 -8.10 3.16 6.70
N LEU A 109 -7.55 2.36 7.61
CA LEU A 109 -7.63 0.90 7.56
C LEU A 109 -8.93 0.41 8.20
N LYS A 110 -9.50 -0.65 7.61
CA LYS A 110 -10.65 -1.37 8.15
C LYS A 110 -10.16 -2.66 8.78
N PHE A 111 -9.94 -2.63 10.10
CA PHE A 111 -9.53 -3.83 10.84
C PHE A 111 -10.70 -4.79 11.00
N GLU A 112 -10.47 -6.05 10.63
CA GLU A 112 -11.40 -7.16 10.78
C GLU A 112 -10.66 -8.45 11.12
N THR A 113 -11.35 -9.43 11.68
CA THR A 113 -10.77 -10.77 11.90
C THR A 113 -10.68 -11.49 10.56
N VAL A 114 -9.47 -11.70 10.07
CA VAL A 114 -9.19 -12.31 8.77
C VAL A 114 -8.58 -13.70 8.97
N ASP A 115 -9.11 -14.69 8.25
CA ASP A 115 -8.44 -15.96 8.04
C ASP A 115 -7.28 -15.76 7.05
N VAL A 116 -6.06 -15.62 7.60
CA VAL A 116 -4.85 -15.36 6.82
C VAL A 116 -4.42 -16.58 6.01
N THR A 117 -4.73 -17.79 6.49
CA THR A 117 -4.45 -19.03 5.76
C THR A 117 -5.21 -19.06 4.43
N SER A 118 -6.53 -18.85 4.48
CA SER A 118 -7.38 -18.78 3.29
C SER A 118 -7.03 -17.60 2.39
N LEU A 119 -6.71 -16.44 2.98
CA LEU A 119 -6.29 -15.26 2.22
C LEU A 119 -5.01 -15.51 1.41
N LEU A 120 -3.99 -16.12 2.03
CA LEU A 120 -2.75 -16.45 1.32
C LEU A 120 -2.97 -17.46 0.20
N LYS A 121 -3.83 -18.47 0.41
CA LYS A 121 -4.21 -19.42 -0.62
C LYS A 121 -4.86 -18.71 -1.81
N GLU A 122 -5.85 -17.87 -1.56
CA GLU A 122 -6.52 -17.06 -2.60
C GLU A 122 -5.53 -16.18 -3.38
N ILE A 123 -4.58 -15.55 -2.68
CA ILE A 123 -3.55 -14.72 -3.35
C ILE A 123 -2.64 -15.59 -4.21
N CYS A 124 -2.13 -16.71 -3.69
CA CYS A 124 -1.23 -17.61 -4.45
C CYS A 124 -1.93 -18.18 -5.69
N GLU A 125 -3.18 -18.62 -5.58
CA GLU A 125 -3.98 -19.12 -6.70
C GLU A 125 -4.12 -18.07 -7.82
N ARG A 126 -4.27 -16.79 -7.48
CA ARG A 126 -4.32 -15.72 -8.50
C ARG A 126 -3.00 -15.51 -9.24
N PHE A 127 -1.87 -15.83 -8.61
CA PHE A 127 -0.55 -15.70 -9.23
C PHE A 127 -0.15 -16.93 -10.05
N GLU A 128 -0.73 -18.10 -9.78
CA GLU A 128 -0.39 -19.39 -10.37
C GLU A 128 -0.30 -19.35 -11.91
N PRO A 129 -1.29 -18.80 -12.66
CA PRO A 129 -1.21 -18.77 -14.13
C PRO A 129 -0.01 -17.99 -14.65
N THR A 130 0.35 -16.88 -13.98
CA THR A 130 1.49 -16.05 -14.39
C THR A 130 2.81 -16.73 -14.07
N ILE A 131 2.90 -17.42 -12.93
CA ILE A 131 4.07 -18.17 -12.49
C ILE A 131 4.37 -19.33 -13.43
N GLN A 132 3.33 -20.07 -13.81
CA GLN A 132 3.45 -21.16 -14.81
C GLN A 132 3.88 -20.61 -16.19
N TYR A 133 3.32 -19.49 -16.62
CA TYR A 133 3.73 -18.83 -17.87
C TYR A 133 5.21 -18.44 -17.87
N GLU A 134 5.72 -17.92 -16.74
CA GLU A 134 7.12 -17.56 -16.53
C GLU A 134 8.02 -18.78 -16.25
N LYS A 135 7.46 -20.00 -16.25
CA LYS A 135 8.16 -21.28 -15.98
C LYS A 135 8.85 -21.29 -14.61
N LYS A 136 8.19 -20.70 -13.60
CA LYS A 136 8.64 -20.69 -12.21
C LYS A 136 7.76 -21.62 -11.38
N GLU A 137 8.19 -21.88 -10.17
CA GLU A 137 7.52 -22.76 -9.22
C GLU A 137 7.09 -21.92 -8.00
N LEU A 138 5.81 -22.03 -7.62
CA LEU A 138 5.28 -21.42 -6.40
C LEU A 138 4.87 -22.53 -5.44
N SER A 139 5.31 -22.43 -4.20
CA SER A 139 4.84 -23.29 -3.12
C SER A 139 4.30 -22.46 -1.96
N LEU A 140 3.19 -22.91 -1.37
CA LEU A 140 2.59 -22.35 -0.17
C LEU A 140 2.71 -23.36 0.98
N GLN A 141 3.31 -22.97 2.07
CA GLN A 141 3.43 -23.75 3.32
C GLN A 141 2.64 -23.03 4.42
N THR A 142 1.62 -23.69 4.93
CA THR A 142 0.80 -23.19 6.04
C THR A 142 0.70 -24.25 7.14
N PRO A 143 0.56 -23.87 8.41
CA PRO A 143 0.16 -24.79 9.46
C PRO A 143 -1.17 -25.48 9.11
N GLU A 144 -1.43 -26.63 9.75
CA GLU A 144 -2.71 -27.33 9.62
C GLU A 144 -3.86 -26.54 10.26
N GLU A 145 -3.55 -25.76 11.30
CA GLU A 145 -4.50 -24.90 11.99
C GLU A 145 -4.79 -23.64 11.17
N VAL A 146 -6.04 -23.20 11.16
CA VAL A 146 -6.46 -21.93 10.58
C VAL A 146 -5.85 -20.78 11.39
N MET A 147 -5.08 -19.93 10.71
CA MET A 147 -4.45 -18.75 11.33
C MET A 147 -5.28 -17.51 11.10
N THR A 148 -5.78 -16.91 12.18
CA THR A 148 -6.54 -15.66 12.13
C THR A 148 -5.77 -14.50 12.74
N ALA A 149 -5.95 -13.30 12.18
CA ALA A 149 -5.39 -12.07 12.73
C ALA A 149 -6.39 -10.91 12.55
N VAL A 150 -6.29 -9.89 13.41
CA VAL A 150 -7.08 -8.66 13.28
C VAL A 150 -6.30 -7.65 12.45
N VAL A 151 -6.59 -7.58 11.17
CA VAL A 151 -5.85 -6.80 10.17
C VAL A 151 -6.81 -6.19 9.15
N ASP A 152 -6.31 -5.26 8.37
CA ASP A 152 -7.00 -4.81 7.15
C ASP A 152 -6.71 -5.78 6.01
N LYS A 153 -7.75 -6.52 5.56
CA LYS A 153 -7.63 -7.55 4.52
C LYS A 153 -7.05 -7.01 3.21
N GLU A 154 -7.48 -5.82 2.81
CA GLU A 154 -7.03 -5.20 1.57
C GLU A 154 -5.54 -4.83 1.63
N SER A 155 -5.08 -4.24 2.73
CA SER A 155 -3.67 -3.88 2.90
C SER A 155 -2.77 -5.11 2.97
N VAL A 156 -3.16 -6.18 3.68
CA VAL A 156 -2.40 -7.44 3.70
C VAL A 156 -2.33 -8.05 2.30
N THR A 157 -3.44 -8.05 1.56
CA THR A 157 -3.47 -8.48 0.15
C THR A 157 -2.50 -7.69 -0.71
N LYS A 158 -2.47 -6.36 -0.57
CA LYS A 158 -1.54 -5.47 -1.29
C LYS A 158 -0.08 -5.74 -0.92
N ILE A 159 0.22 -5.94 0.37
CA ILE A 159 1.58 -6.26 0.83
C ILE A 159 2.07 -7.56 0.18
N VAL A 160 1.32 -8.65 0.36
CA VAL A 160 1.71 -9.98 -0.16
C VAL A 160 1.80 -9.97 -1.68
N SER A 161 0.86 -9.32 -2.38
CA SER A 161 0.90 -9.16 -3.84
C SER A 161 2.14 -8.39 -4.31
N ASN A 162 2.55 -7.33 -3.61
CA ASN A 162 3.79 -6.62 -3.93
C ASN A 162 5.03 -7.49 -3.74
N LEU A 163 5.09 -8.31 -2.68
CA LEU A 163 6.19 -9.25 -2.45
C LEU A 163 6.24 -10.34 -3.51
N LEU A 164 5.09 -10.93 -3.87
CA LEU A 164 4.99 -11.93 -4.94
C LEU A 164 5.35 -11.35 -6.32
N ASN A 165 4.92 -10.13 -6.62
CA ASN A 165 5.31 -9.44 -7.85
C ASN A 165 6.83 -9.21 -7.92
N ASN A 166 7.46 -8.89 -6.80
CA ASN A 166 8.91 -8.78 -6.74
C ASN A 166 9.59 -10.16 -6.92
N ALA A 167 9.11 -11.18 -6.23
CA ALA A 167 9.60 -12.53 -6.41
C ALA A 167 9.47 -12.98 -7.87
N LEU A 168 8.33 -12.73 -8.52
CA LEU A 168 8.09 -13.04 -9.93
C LEU A 168 9.09 -12.35 -10.87
N LYS A 169 9.47 -11.11 -10.57
CA LYS A 169 10.44 -10.35 -11.39
C LYS A 169 11.87 -10.83 -11.23
N TYR A 170 12.27 -11.19 -10.02
CA TYR A 170 13.67 -11.38 -9.67
C TYR A 170 14.07 -12.82 -9.39
N ALA A 171 13.14 -13.71 -9.03
CA ALA A 171 13.42 -15.12 -8.85
C ALA A 171 13.92 -15.75 -10.17
N LYS A 172 14.85 -16.68 -10.04
CA LYS A 172 15.29 -17.51 -11.17
C LYS A 172 14.25 -18.58 -11.47
N LYS A 173 13.83 -19.33 -10.45
CA LYS A 173 12.90 -20.44 -10.59
C LYS A 173 11.94 -20.60 -9.42
N GLU A 174 12.43 -20.48 -8.18
CA GLU A 174 11.70 -20.88 -6.98
C GLU A 174 11.14 -19.71 -6.20
N ILE A 175 9.85 -19.78 -5.87
CA ILE A 175 9.15 -18.84 -5.00
C ILE A 175 8.41 -19.65 -3.95
N GLN A 176 8.61 -19.30 -2.67
CA GLN A 176 7.95 -19.98 -1.57
C GLN A 176 7.29 -18.97 -0.64
N VAL A 177 6.03 -19.21 -0.32
CA VAL A 177 5.29 -18.47 0.71
C VAL A 177 5.13 -19.37 1.93
N LYS A 178 5.54 -18.89 3.11
CA LYS A 178 5.41 -19.61 4.38
C LYS A 178 4.59 -18.77 5.35
N LEU A 179 3.65 -19.42 6.01
CA LEU A 179 2.89 -18.86 7.12
C LEU A 179 3.28 -19.58 8.40
N GLU A 180 3.70 -18.83 9.41
CA GLU A 180 4.13 -19.36 10.70
C GLU A 180 3.54 -18.52 11.83
N LYS A 181 3.23 -19.16 12.94
CA LYS A 181 2.91 -18.49 14.20
C LYS A 181 4.14 -18.45 15.07
N LYS A 182 4.50 -17.29 15.55
CA LYS A 182 5.62 -17.10 16.48
C LYS A 182 5.14 -16.23 17.64
N ASP A 183 5.05 -16.84 18.82
CA ASP A 183 4.56 -16.17 20.03
C ASP A 183 3.18 -15.49 19.78
N ASP A 184 3.10 -14.19 19.97
CA ASP A 184 1.90 -13.37 19.76
C ASP A 184 1.84 -12.73 18.38
N SER A 185 2.62 -13.22 17.42
CA SER A 185 2.69 -12.69 16.06
C SER A 185 2.50 -13.78 15.01
N LEU A 186 2.00 -13.36 13.87
CA LEU A 186 1.87 -14.15 12.66
C LEU A 186 2.92 -13.66 11.68
N THR A 187 3.70 -14.59 11.15
CA THR A 187 4.82 -14.30 10.24
C THR A 187 4.53 -14.89 8.87
N ILE A 188 4.55 -14.03 7.85
CA ILE A 188 4.45 -14.41 6.44
C ILE A 188 5.82 -14.19 5.81
N ARG A 189 6.43 -15.25 5.28
CA ARG A 189 7.71 -15.19 4.56
C ARG A 189 7.48 -15.40 3.08
N VAL A 190 8.03 -14.52 2.27
CA VAL A 190 8.12 -14.70 0.81
C VAL A 190 9.59 -14.88 0.46
N VAL A 191 9.93 -16.10 0.05
CA VAL A 191 11.28 -16.56 -0.24
C VAL A 191 11.45 -16.70 -1.74
N SER A 192 12.59 -16.25 -2.29
CA SER A 192 12.88 -16.37 -3.72
C SER A 192 14.38 -16.56 -3.98
N ASP A 193 14.70 -17.37 -5.01
CA ASP A 193 16.05 -17.73 -5.44
C ASP A 193 16.70 -16.71 -6.40
N GLY A 194 16.30 -15.45 -6.31
CA GLY A 194 16.81 -14.36 -7.14
C GLY A 194 18.25 -13.94 -6.81
N GLU A 195 18.73 -12.93 -7.55
CA GLU A 195 20.00 -12.29 -7.23
C GLU A 195 19.98 -11.75 -5.79
N LYS A 196 21.05 -12.08 -5.04
CA LYS A 196 21.14 -11.71 -3.62
C LYS A 196 21.18 -10.20 -3.45
N ILE A 197 20.35 -9.70 -2.56
CA ILE A 197 20.35 -8.30 -2.17
C ILE A 197 21.48 -8.08 -1.18
N PRO A 198 22.45 -7.16 -1.48
CA PRO A 198 23.56 -6.85 -0.59
C PRO A 198 23.09 -6.32 0.79
N GLU A 199 23.88 -6.57 1.81
CA GLU A 199 23.54 -6.18 3.18
C GLU A 199 23.38 -4.67 3.37
N ASP A 200 24.22 -3.89 2.74
CA ASP A 200 24.19 -2.42 2.74
C ASP A 200 22.96 -1.82 2.04
N MET A 201 22.31 -2.61 1.17
CA MET A 201 21.10 -2.19 0.46
C MET A 201 19.78 -2.59 1.16
N ARG A 202 19.83 -3.35 2.26
CA ARG A 202 18.68 -3.89 2.98
C ARG A 202 17.59 -2.88 3.31
N GLU A 203 17.99 -1.72 3.82
CA GLU A 203 17.06 -0.65 4.16
C GLU A 203 16.71 0.18 2.94
N GLN A 204 17.65 0.35 2.02
CA GLN A 204 17.49 1.19 0.84
C GLN A 204 16.45 0.64 -0.14
N ILE A 205 16.28 -0.69 -0.25
CA ILE A 205 15.26 -1.30 -1.11
C ILE A 205 13.83 -0.93 -0.73
N PHE A 206 13.60 -0.47 0.49
CA PHE A 206 12.31 0.04 0.95
C PHE A 206 12.15 1.56 0.77
N ALA A 207 13.19 2.27 0.32
CA ALA A 207 13.07 3.69 0.01
C ALA A 207 12.19 3.89 -1.24
N PRO A 208 11.32 4.91 -1.25
CA PRO A 208 10.50 5.23 -2.42
C PRO A 208 11.39 5.52 -3.64
N PHE A 209 10.97 5.02 -4.81
CA PHE A 209 11.64 5.18 -6.10
C PHE A 209 13.03 4.52 -6.21
N TYR A 210 13.47 3.80 -5.16
CA TYR A 210 14.75 3.10 -5.19
C TYR A 210 14.69 1.87 -6.10
N ARG A 211 15.75 1.68 -6.90
CA ARG A 211 15.96 0.53 -7.79
C ARG A 211 17.45 0.20 -7.83
N MET A 212 17.78 -1.08 -7.73
CA MET A 212 19.18 -1.54 -7.87
C MET A 212 19.65 -1.32 -9.30
N GLU A 213 20.85 -0.77 -9.49
CA GLU A 213 21.43 -0.45 -10.81
C GLU A 213 21.58 -1.70 -11.69
N SER A 214 21.98 -2.83 -11.12
CA SER A 214 22.11 -4.11 -11.81
C SER A 214 20.81 -4.57 -12.49
N ASN A 215 19.66 -4.10 -12.03
CA ASN A 215 18.33 -4.50 -12.47
C ASN A 215 17.57 -3.43 -13.29
N MET A 216 18.16 -2.25 -13.52
CA MET A 216 17.47 -1.15 -14.21
C MET A 216 17.01 -1.52 -15.64
N GLN A 217 17.76 -2.35 -16.35
CA GLN A 217 17.42 -2.76 -17.72
C GLN A 217 16.45 -3.95 -17.80
N LYS A 218 16.39 -4.79 -16.77
CA LYS A 218 15.63 -6.04 -16.78
C LYS A 218 14.25 -5.95 -16.13
N ALA A 219 14.06 -5.08 -15.14
CA ALA A 219 12.84 -5.03 -14.35
C ALA A 219 12.06 -3.73 -14.55
N LYS A 220 10.83 -3.85 -15.05
CA LYS A 220 9.89 -2.74 -15.24
C LYS A 220 9.19 -2.41 -13.92
N GLY A 221 9.22 -1.13 -13.47
CA GLY A 221 8.50 -0.67 -12.25
C GLY A 221 9.00 0.69 -11.77
N ILE A 222 8.17 1.43 -11.02
CA ILE A 222 8.49 2.79 -10.52
C ILE A 222 9.33 2.76 -9.22
N GLY A 223 9.43 1.60 -8.53
CA GLY A 223 10.16 1.50 -7.25
C GLY A 223 9.33 1.91 -6.03
N ILE A 224 7.99 1.88 -6.12
CA ILE A 224 7.08 2.24 -5.01
C ILE A 224 6.58 1.00 -4.25
N GLY A 225 6.56 -0.18 -4.86
CA GLY A 225 5.89 -1.36 -4.31
C GLY A 225 6.38 -1.78 -2.91
N LEU A 226 7.70 -1.85 -2.67
CA LEU A 226 8.25 -2.22 -1.36
C LEU A 226 8.06 -1.13 -0.31
N SER A 227 8.21 0.14 -0.66
CA SER A 227 7.95 1.26 0.26
C SER A 227 6.48 1.33 0.67
N LEU A 228 5.56 1.11 -0.27
CA LEU A 228 4.13 0.99 0.00
C LEU A 228 3.84 -0.20 0.91
N ALA A 229 4.39 -1.37 0.63
CA ALA A 229 4.23 -2.57 1.45
C ALA A 229 4.74 -2.35 2.89
N LYS A 230 5.92 -1.72 3.07
CA LYS A 230 6.48 -1.38 4.39
C LYS A 230 5.57 -0.43 5.16
N SER A 231 5.02 0.59 4.49
CA SER A 231 4.10 1.55 5.11
C SER A 231 2.77 0.90 5.50
N LEU A 232 2.19 0.06 4.64
CA LEU A 232 0.96 -0.70 4.94
C LEU A 232 1.17 -1.68 6.11
N ALA A 233 2.33 -2.35 6.18
CA ALA A 233 2.69 -3.21 7.31
C ALA A 233 2.72 -2.41 8.63
N ALA A 234 3.36 -1.24 8.63
CA ALA A 234 3.41 -0.36 9.81
C ALA A 234 2.01 0.13 10.23
N LEU A 235 1.13 0.48 9.29
CA LEU A 235 -0.25 0.85 9.57
C LEU A 235 -1.07 -0.32 10.16
N ASN A 236 -0.77 -1.57 9.79
CA ASN A 236 -1.32 -2.78 10.43
C ASN A 236 -0.62 -3.13 11.76
N LYS A 237 0.18 -2.22 12.33
CA LYS A 237 0.98 -2.45 13.55
C LYS A 237 1.97 -3.61 13.43
N GLY A 238 2.31 -3.98 12.20
CA GLY A 238 3.25 -5.02 11.84
C GLY A 238 4.60 -4.46 11.41
N LYS A 239 5.47 -5.34 10.92
CA LYS A 239 6.80 -4.99 10.39
C LYS A 239 7.04 -5.73 9.08
N LEU A 240 7.70 -5.06 8.14
CA LEU A 240 8.19 -5.68 6.90
C LEU A 240 9.69 -5.42 6.77
N TYR A 241 10.46 -6.49 6.59
CA TYR A 241 11.91 -6.43 6.47
C TYR A 241 12.46 -7.55 5.59
N LEU A 242 13.74 -7.43 5.20
CA LEU A 242 14.50 -8.48 4.53
C LEU A 242 15.32 -9.25 5.56
N GLU A 243 15.08 -10.55 5.68
CA GLU A 243 15.85 -11.46 6.54
C GLU A 243 17.16 -11.90 5.85
N MET A 244 18.23 -12.04 6.62
CA MET A 244 19.57 -12.37 6.10
C MET A 244 20.03 -13.77 6.50
N ALA A 245 19.10 -14.64 6.84
CA ALA A 245 19.43 -15.97 7.37
C ALA A 245 20.03 -16.92 6.32
N ASP A 246 19.90 -16.62 5.02
CA ASP A 246 20.32 -17.52 3.94
C ASP A 246 21.26 -16.79 2.95
N GLU A 247 22.27 -17.51 2.45
CA GLU A 247 23.19 -16.98 1.43
C GLU A 247 22.64 -17.06 0.00
N VAL A 248 21.66 -17.93 -0.23
CA VAL A 248 21.12 -18.24 -1.56
C VAL A 248 19.80 -17.51 -1.83
N TYR A 249 18.91 -17.44 -0.82
CA TYR A 249 17.56 -16.92 -0.98
C TYR A 249 17.40 -15.51 -0.40
N ASN A 250 16.57 -14.70 -1.07
CA ASN A 250 16.05 -13.46 -0.50
C ASN A 250 14.73 -13.76 0.21
N THR A 251 14.65 -13.44 1.50
CA THR A 251 13.47 -13.71 2.33
C THR A 251 12.89 -12.41 2.85
N PHE A 252 11.76 -12.00 2.28
CA PHE A 252 10.96 -10.90 2.82
C PHE A 252 10.04 -11.42 3.91
N VAL A 253 10.06 -10.76 5.06
CA VAL A 253 9.30 -11.16 6.25
C VAL A 253 8.29 -10.08 6.61
N LEU A 254 7.02 -10.45 6.62
CA LEU A 254 5.93 -9.64 7.16
C LEU A 254 5.51 -10.23 8.50
N GLU A 255 5.68 -9.47 9.57
CA GLU A 255 5.19 -9.78 10.90
C GLU A 255 3.92 -8.98 11.19
N LEU A 256 2.86 -9.66 11.61
CA LEU A 256 1.58 -9.06 11.99
C LEU A 256 1.22 -9.49 13.41
N PRO A 257 0.73 -8.61 14.30
CA PRO A 257 0.27 -9.01 15.62
C PRO A 257 -1.00 -9.87 15.49
N LEU A 258 -1.09 -10.95 16.27
CA LEU A 258 -2.28 -11.82 16.33
C LEU A 258 -3.48 -11.10 16.94
N SER A 259 -3.22 -10.22 17.90
CA SER A 259 -4.20 -9.30 18.47
C SER A 259 -3.57 -7.91 18.55
N PRO A 260 -4.21 -6.84 18.13
CA PRO A 260 -3.72 -5.51 18.41
C PRO A 260 -3.75 -5.34 19.94
N THR A 261 -2.56 -5.21 20.55
CA THR A 261 -2.43 -4.88 21.98
C THR A 261 -3.01 -3.48 22.21
N GLY A 262 -4.25 -3.42 22.65
CA GLY A 262 -5.00 -2.18 22.86
C GLY A 262 -6.38 -2.33 22.23
N GLN A 263 -7.36 -2.37 23.09
CA GLN A 263 -8.80 -2.39 22.87
C GLN A 263 -9.18 -1.95 21.44
N VAL A 264 -9.93 -2.80 20.74
CA VAL A 264 -10.84 -2.34 19.71
C VAL A 264 -11.78 -1.36 20.44
N GLU A 265 -11.36 -0.10 20.55
CA GLU A 265 -12.32 0.98 20.71
C GLU A 265 -13.18 0.87 19.45
N GLN A 266 -14.32 0.22 19.63
CA GLN A 266 -15.48 0.49 18.81
C GLN A 266 -15.65 2.02 18.90
N GLN A 267 -15.04 2.74 17.97
CA GLN A 267 -15.54 4.05 17.60
C GLN A 267 -16.89 3.80 16.92
N GLN A 268 -17.88 3.45 17.75
CA GLN A 268 -19.23 3.91 17.51
C GLN A 268 -19.07 5.44 17.40
N GLN A 269 -19.28 5.92 16.19
CA GLN A 269 -19.48 7.32 15.94
C GLN A 269 -20.47 7.80 16.99
N ALA A 270 -20.00 8.55 17.99
CA ALA A 270 -20.84 9.41 18.76
C ALA A 270 -21.43 10.39 17.73
N VAL A 271 -22.64 10.11 17.33
CA VAL A 271 -23.52 11.10 16.73
C VAL A 271 -23.70 12.13 17.82
N ASP A 272 -23.09 13.30 17.66
CA ASP A 272 -23.40 14.47 18.43
C ASP A 272 -24.90 14.73 18.33
N THR A 273 -25.64 14.25 19.32
CA THR A 273 -27.05 14.59 19.52
C THR A 273 -27.12 16.04 19.91
N VAL A 274 -27.50 16.86 18.98
CA VAL A 274 -27.98 18.23 19.24
C VAL A 274 -29.23 18.10 20.12
N PRO A 275 -29.28 18.72 21.32
CA PRO A 275 -30.46 18.62 22.17
C PRO A 275 -31.59 19.50 21.62
N GLY A 276 -32.69 18.89 21.33
CA GLY A 276 -33.99 19.58 21.21
C GLY A 276 -34.74 19.39 19.92
N ILE A 277 -35.40 18.21 19.76
CA ILE A 277 -36.73 18.10 19.15
C ILE A 277 -37.29 16.76 19.64
N LEU A 278 -38.46 16.81 20.34
CA LEU A 278 -39.21 15.67 20.81
C LEU A 278 -39.80 14.87 19.63
N PRO A 279 -39.95 13.54 19.75
CA PRO A 279 -40.54 12.74 18.70
C PRO A 279 -42.05 12.88 18.70
N ASP A 280 -42.62 13.07 17.51
CA ASP A 280 -44.03 12.96 17.24
C ASP A 280 -44.35 11.47 16.91
N ASP A 281 -45.31 10.91 17.59
CA ASP A 281 -45.83 9.55 17.39
C ASP A 281 -46.59 9.45 16.07
N GLY A 282 -46.15 8.57 15.16
CA GLY A 282 -46.89 8.33 13.93
C GLY A 282 -46.40 7.12 13.11
N LEU A 283 -47.01 5.96 13.40
CA LEU A 283 -47.32 4.85 12.49
C LEU A 283 -46.19 4.28 11.60
N VAL A 284 -45.74 3.10 12.01
CA VAL A 284 -44.92 2.19 11.21
C VAL A 284 -45.81 1.53 10.15
N GLU A 285 -45.68 1.90 8.91
CA GLU A 285 -46.07 1.08 7.76
C GLU A 285 -44.83 0.37 7.22
N ASN A 286 -44.90 -0.97 7.14
CA ASN A 286 -43.95 -1.84 6.50
C ASN A 286 -43.98 -1.56 4.99
N GLU A 287 -42.97 -0.90 4.45
CA GLU A 287 -42.66 -0.94 3.02
C GLU A 287 -41.42 -1.79 2.77
N GLU A 288 -41.60 -2.77 1.89
CA GLU A 288 -40.59 -3.63 1.33
C GLU A 288 -39.46 -2.79 0.74
N ILE A 289 -38.24 -2.98 1.27
CA ILE A 289 -37.01 -2.33 0.74
C ILE A 289 -36.59 -3.11 -0.50
N ASP A 290 -37.24 -2.84 -1.61
CA ASP A 290 -36.72 -3.18 -2.95
C ASP A 290 -36.07 -1.94 -3.56
N LYS A 291 -34.83 -2.15 -3.98
CA LYS A 291 -33.98 -1.35 -4.84
C LYS A 291 -32.98 -0.42 -4.18
N TYR A 292 -31.74 -0.91 -4.22
CA TYR A 292 -30.56 -0.05 -4.07
C TYR A 292 -30.57 1.03 -5.16
N THR A 293 -30.62 2.30 -4.76
CA THR A 293 -30.38 3.43 -5.65
C THR A 293 -28.88 3.71 -5.66
N ILE A 294 -28.21 3.43 -6.76
CA ILE A 294 -26.83 3.83 -6.96
C ILE A 294 -26.83 5.25 -7.50
N LEU A 295 -26.36 6.20 -6.71
CA LEU A 295 -26.10 7.56 -7.18
C LEU A 295 -24.69 7.59 -7.77
N LEU A 296 -24.58 7.64 -9.08
CA LEU A 296 -23.33 7.90 -9.77
C LEU A 296 -23.15 9.42 -9.86
N VAL A 297 -22.16 9.95 -9.14
CA VAL A 297 -21.76 11.37 -9.25
C VAL A 297 -20.40 11.39 -9.93
N GLU A 298 -20.38 11.82 -11.19
CA GLU A 298 -19.19 11.98 -12.01
C GLU A 298 -19.24 13.38 -12.64
N ASP A 299 -18.14 14.09 -12.58
CA ASP A 299 -17.98 15.44 -13.15
C ASP A 299 -17.50 15.42 -14.62
N ASN A 300 -17.28 14.23 -15.18
CA ASN A 300 -16.84 14.03 -16.55
C ASN A 300 -17.95 13.39 -17.39
N ASP A 301 -18.52 14.16 -18.32
CA ASP A 301 -19.63 13.76 -19.19
C ASP A 301 -19.31 12.54 -20.07
N ASP A 302 -18.02 12.29 -20.37
CA ASP A 302 -17.58 11.14 -21.17
C ASP A 302 -17.68 9.82 -20.39
N MET A 303 -17.67 9.85 -19.06
CA MET A 303 -17.80 8.67 -18.21
C MET A 303 -19.25 8.25 -17.94
N LEU A 304 -20.21 9.16 -18.11
CA LEU A 304 -21.65 8.88 -17.91
C LEU A 304 -22.30 8.09 -19.04
N ASN A 305 -21.62 7.93 -20.17
CA ASN A 305 -22.13 7.27 -21.37
C ASN A 305 -21.58 5.85 -21.58
N PHE A 306 -20.93 5.27 -20.54
CA PHE A 306 -20.38 3.91 -20.57
C PHE A 306 -21.24 2.89 -19.84
#